data_375aac930a1c25afd4f261950e0daab9
#
_entry.id   375aac930a1c25afd4f261950e0daab9
#
_cell.length_a   1.000
_cell.length_b   1.000
_cell.length_c   1.000
_cell.angle_alpha   90.00
_cell.angle_beta   90.00
_cell.angle_gamma   90.00
#
_symmetry.space_group_name_H-M   'P 1'
#
loop_
_entity.id
_entity.type
_entity.pdbx_description
1 polymer ?
#
loop_
_entity_poly.entity_id
_entity_poly.type
_entity_poly.pdbx_seq_one_letter_code
_entity_poly.pdbx_strand_id
1 'polypeptide(L)'
;MTIITRNHFCIKIVTMKTKKAIETYTMMTEIVLPNDTNTLGNLMGGRLLHLMDICSAIAAHRCSNRVVVTASVNNVSFAHPIKLGDIVTLEAKVSRTFNSSMEVYIDVFVEDHRTGKKKHCNNAIYTFVAVDQLGNPISVPELIPETEKEKERYEGALRRRQLSLILAGKMKPS
;
A
#
# COMPACT_ATOMS: atom_id res chain seq x y z
N MET A 1 30.14 39.66 38.73
CA MET A 1 30.08 38.17 38.76
C MET A 1 28.82 37.77 38.01
N THR A 2 28.96 37.56 36.70
CA THR A 2 27.82 37.33 35.78
C THR A 2 27.82 35.86 35.41
N ILE A 3 26.79 35.13 35.85
CA ILE A 3 26.63 33.72 35.53
C ILE A 3 25.87 33.63 34.19
N ILE A 4 26.56 33.22 33.14
CA ILE A 4 25.95 32.90 31.86
C ILE A 4 25.59 31.40 31.85
N THR A 5 24.33 31.08 32.04
CA THR A 5 23.81 29.74 31.84
C THR A 5 23.57 29.51 30.33
N ARG A 6 24.48 28.77 29.69
CA ARG A 6 24.28 28.27 28.33
C ARG A 6 23.31 27.10 28.37
N ASN A 7 22.06 27.35 27.97
CA ASN A 7 21.14 26.27 27.62
C ASN A 7 21.63 25.60 26.33
N HIS A 8 22.11 24.37 26.44
CA HIS A 8 22.40 23.50 25.29
C HIS A 8 21.07 23.02 24.70
N PHE A 9 20.55 23.75 23.70
CA PHE A 9 19.50 23.25 22.86
C PHE A 9 20.13 22.19 21.94
N CYS A 10 20.03 20.93 22.34
CA CYS A 10 20.40 19.82 21.48
C CYS A 10 19.33 19.69 20.39
N ILE A 11 19.55 20.35 19.25
CA ILE A 11 18.75 20.13 18.01
C ILE A 11 19.05 18.70 17.59
N LYS A 12 18.20 17.75 17.98
CA LYS A 12 18.19 16.44 17.35
C LYS A 12 17.77 16.67 15.90
N ILE A 13 18.76 16.69 15.00
CA ILE A 13 18.51 16.55 13.56
C ILE A 13 17.89 15.17 13.41
N VAL A 14 16.56 15.12 13.34
CA VAL A 14 15.83 13.90 12.96
C VAL A 14 16.10 13.73 11.48
N THR A 15 17.16 13.01 11.15
CA THR A 15 17.41 12.56 9.78
C THR A 15 16.17 11.75 9.37
N MET A 16 15.33 12.30 8.51
CA MET A 16 14.21 11.55 7.94
C MET A 16 14.83 10.35 7.21
N LYS A 17 14.60 9.15 7.75
CA LYS A 17 15.09 7.92 7.13
C LYS A 17 14.41 7.80 5.77
N THR A 18 15.19 7.59 4.74
CA THR A 18 14.69 7.22 3.41
C THR A 18 14.47 5.71 3.35
N LYS A 19 13.58 5.25 2.47
CA LYS A 19 13.26 3.84 2.25
C LYS A 19 13.19 3.59 0.75
N LYS A 20 13.91 2.58 0.26
CA LYS A 20 13.80 2.17 -1.15
C LYS A 20 12.48 1.45 -1.39
N ALA A 21 11.87 1.66 -2.56
CA ALA A 21 10.59 1.02 -2.89
C ALA A 21 10.68 -0.51 -2.82
N ILE A 22 11.79 -1.09 -3.26
CA ILE A 22 12.00 -2.56 -3.23
C ILE A 22 12.00 -3.15 -1.81
N GLU A 23 12.41 -2.40 -0.80
CA GLU A 23 12.42 -2.87 0.59
C GLU A 23 11.00 -3.05 1.17
N THR A 24 9.99 -2.50 0.50
CA THR A 24 8.58 -2.63 0.87
C THR A 24 7.88 -3.78 0.16
N TYR A 25 8.55 -4.40 -0.83
CA TYR A 25 7.96 -5.48 -1.62
C TYR A 25 7.43 -6.61 -0.74
N THR A 26 6.19 -6.98 -0.98
CA THR A 26 5.48 -8.02 -0.24
C THR A 26 4.76 -8.92 -1.24
N MET A 27 4.95 -10.20 -1.11
CA MET A 27 4.25 -11.21 -1.88
C MET A 27 3.52 -12.16 -0.93
N MET A 28 2.26 -12.46 -1.27
CA MET A 28 1.45 -13.49 -0.62
C MET A 28 0.89 -14.41 -1.68
N THR A 29 0.80 -15.70 -1.37
CA THR A 29 0.21 -16.69 -2.27
C THR A 29 -0.75 -17.56 -1.48
N GLU A 30 -1.98 -17.72 -1.99
CA GLU A 30 -3.06 -18.46 -1.38
C GLU A 30 -3.72 -19.38 -2.41
N ILE A 31 -4.21 -20.53 -1.98
CA ILE A 31 -5.09 -21.39 -2.78
C ILE A 31 -6.54 -21.05 -2.46
N VAL A 32 -7.39 -20.97 -3.48
CA VAL A 32 -8.83 -20.70 -3.28
C VAL A 32 -9.52 -21.95 -2.71
N LEU A 33 -10.00 -21.83 -1.48
CA LEU A 33 -10.68 -22.90 -0.76
C LEU A 33 -12.21 -22.81 -0.89
N PRO A 34 -12.96 -23.88 -0.63
CA PRO A 34 -14.43 -23.88 -0.72
C PRO A 34 -15.08 -22.75 0.09
N ASN A 35 -14.57 -22.47 1.30
CA ASN A 35 -15.11 -21.41 2.18
C ASN A 35 -14.83 -19.98 1.67
N ASP A 36 -13.95 -19.82 0.69
CA ASP A 36 -13.63 -18.53 0.08
C ASP A 36 -14.48 -18.24 -1.15
N THR A 37 -15.34 -19.20 -1.56
CA THR A 37 -16.10 -19.13 -2.82
C THR A 37 -17.57 -18.78 -2.61
N ASN A 38 -18.14 -18.13 -3.64
CA ASN A 38 -19.57 -17.92 -3.76
C ASN A 38 -20.28 -19.18 -4.33
N THR A 39 -21.61 -19.12 -4.50
CA THR A 39 -22.42 -20.22 -5.02
C THR A 39 -22.07 -20.67 -6.43
N LEU A 40 -21.31 -19.84 -7.19
CA LEU A 40 -20.80 -20.19 -8.54
C LEU A 40 -19.42 -20.85 -8.49
N GLY A 41 -18.87 -21.11 -7.29
CA GLY A 41 -17.51 -21.66 -7.13
C GLY A 41 -16.40 -20.68 -7.46
N ASN A 42 -16.65 -19.38 -7.45
CA ASN A 42 -15.66 -18.34 -7.66
C ASN A 42 -15.28 -17.65 -6.36
N LEU A 43 -14.02 -17.25 -6.21
CA LEU A 43 -13.55 -16.47 -5.08
C LEU A 43 -14.43 -15.24 -4.87
N MET A 44 -14.92 -15.07 -3.65
CA MET A 44 -15.70 -13.88 -3.28
C MET A 44 -14.85 -12.61 -3.37
N GLY A 45 -15.41 -11.55 -3.97
CA GLY A 45 -14.73 -10.25 -4.09
C GLY A 45 -14.29 -9.69 -2.73
N GLY A 46 -15.12 -9.81 -1.69
CA GLY A 46 -14.76 -9.40 -0.33
C GLY A 46 -13.58 -10.19 0.25
N ARG A 47 -13.45 -11.48 -0.08
CA ARG A 47 -12.30 -12.29 0.33
C ARG A 47 -11.03 -11.86 -0.39
N LEU A 48 -11.12 -11.59 -1.69
CA LEU A 48 -9.98 -11.05 -2.45
C LEU A 48 -9.54 -9.69 -1.89
N LEU A 49 -10.47 -8.77 -1.62
CA LEU A 49 -10.16 -7.47 -1.01
C LEU A 49 -9.47 -7.63 0.35
N HIS A 50 -9.90 -8.58 1.17
CA HIS A 50 -9.28 -8.86 2.45
C HIS A 50 -7.81 -9.32 2.30
N LEU A 51 -7.53 -10.22 1.36
CA LEU A 51 -6.16 -10.66 1.06
C LEU A 51 -5.31 -9.50 0.53
N MET A 52 -5.87 -8.66 -0.34
CA MET A 52 -5.19 -7.48 -0.86
C MET A 52 -4.88 -6.46 0.24
N ASP A 53 -5.79 -6.24 1.18
CA ASP A 53 -5.60 -5.35 2.32
C ASP A 53 -4.45 -5.83 3.21
N ILE A 54 -4.43 -7.11 3.57
CA ILE A 54 -3.35 -7.70 4.37
C ILE A 54 -1.99 -7.55 3.69
N CYS A 55 -1.89 -7.93 2.41
CA CYS A 55 -0.63 -7.85 1.66
C CYS A 55 -0.13 -6.40 1.56
N SER A 56 -1.05 -5.46 1.30
CA SER A 56 -0.75 -4.04 1.20
C SER A 56 -0.38 -3.42 2.56
N ALA A 57 -1.06 -3.83 3.64
CA ALA A 57 -0.74 -3.39 5.01
C ALA A 57 0.66 -3.83 5.42
N ILE A 58 1.09 -5.06 5.07
CA ILE A 58 2.46 -5.54 5.31
C ILE A 58 3.48 -4.68 4.57
N ALA A 59 3.22 -4.33 3.29
CA ALA A 59 4.10 -3.45 2.53
C ALA A 59 4.21 -2.05 3.16
N ALA A 60 3.09 -1.48 3.59
CA ALA A 60 3.05 -0.19 4.29
C ALA A 60 3.77 -0.26 5.66
N HIS A 61 3.61 -1.36 6.41
CA HIS A 61 4.32 -1.58 7.66
C HIS A 61 5.84 -1.66 7.45
N ARG A 62 6.30 -2.39 6.43
CA ARG A 62 7.74 -2.47 6.06
C ARG A 62 8.32 -1.11 5.69
N CYS A 63 7.51 -0.23 5.09
CA CYS A 63 7.91 1.13 4.78
C CYS A 63 8.06 1.99 6.04
N SER A 64 7.03 2.03 6.87
CA SER A 64 6.95 2.97 8.01
C SER A 64 7.58 2.43 9.29
N ASN A 65 7.65 1.10 9.49
CA ASN A 65 7.92 0.42 10.76
C ASN A 65 6.99 0.91 11.89
N ARG A 66 5.73 1.22 11.56
CA ARG A 66 4.70 1.72 12.46
C ARG A 66 3.39 0.97 12.24
N VAL A 67 2.46 1.11 13.19
CA VAL A 67 1.07 0.69 12.98
C VAL A 67 0.50 1.51 11.83
N VAL A 68 -0.22 0.85 10.94
CA VAL A 68 -0.85 1.47 9.77
C VAL A 68 -2.33 1.15 9.75
N VAL A 69 -3.14 2.09 9.29
CA VAL A 69 -4.58 1.92 9.12
C VAL A 69 -4.96 2.20 7.67
N THR A 70 -5.86 1.40 7.13
CA THR A 70 -6.38 1.57 5.77
C THR A 70 -7.27 2.80 5.72
N ALA A 71 -6.94 3.76 4.87
CA ALA A 71 -7.69 5.00 4.69
C ALA A 71 -8.61 4.96 3.46
N SER A 72 -8.17 4.34 2.38
CA SER A 72 -8.97 4.18 1.16
C SER A 72 -8.45 3.07 0.27
N VAL A 73 -9.37 2.55 -0.55
CA VAL A 73 -9.09 1.58 -1.62
C VAL A 73 -9.67 2.13 -2.91
N ASN A 74 -8.88 2.18 -3.97
CA ASN A 74 -9.27 2.74 -5.26
C ASN A 74 -8.95 1.76 -6.41
N ASN A 75 -9.67 1.91 -7.52
CA ASN A 75 -9.46 1.19 -8.78
C ASN A 75 -9.55 -0.34 -8.67
N VAL A 76 -10.47 -0.84 -7.85
CA VAL A 76 -10.74 -2.28 -7.77
C VAL A 76 -11.73 -2.68 -8.86
N SER A 77 -11.37 -3.67 -9.68
CA SER A 77 -12.21 -4.22 -10.73
C SER A 77 -12.15 -5.75 -10.67
N PHE A 78 -13.30 -6.41 -10.73
CA PHE A 78 -13.43 -7.88 -10.72
C PHE A 78 -13.77 -8.38 -12.13
N ALA A 79 -12.88 -8.14 -13.09
CA ALA A 79 -13.14 -8.45 -14.51
C ALA A 79 -13.08 -9.95 -14.84
N HIS A 80 -12.38 -10.76 -14.03
CA HIS A 80 -12.19 -12.18 -14.30
C HIS A 80 -12.52 -13.01 -13.07
N PRO A 81 -13.33 -14.09 -13.22
CA PRO A 81 -13.61 -15.01 -12.13
C PRO A 81 -12.33 -15.80 -11.75
N ILE A 82 -12.11 -15.95 -10.47
CA ILE A 82 -11.04 -16.78 -9.89
C ILE A 82 -11.75 -18.00 -9.30
N LYS A 83 -11.38 -19.19 -9.73
CA LYS A 83 -12.11 -20.41 -9.41
C LYS A 83 -11.59 -21.11 -8.17
N LEU A 84 -12.43 -21.96 -7.60
CA LEU A 84 -12.01 -22.92 -6.59
C LEU A 84 -10.80 -23.72 -7.06
N GLY A 85 -9.78 -23.81 -6.21
CA GLY A 85 -8.53 -24.50 -6.48
C GLY A 85 -7.47 -23.68 -7.23
N ASP A 86 -7.81 -22.53 -7.80
CA ASP A 86 -6.82 -21.63 -8.41
C ASP A 86 -5.87 -21.08 -7.35
N ILE A 87 -4.66 -20.75 -7.77
CA ILE A 87 -3.63 -20.16 -6.92
C ILE A 87 -3.60 -18.66 -7.16
N VAL A 88 -3.81 -17.86 -6.10
CA VAL A 88 -3.80 -16.40 -6.16
C VAL A 88 -2.49 -15.90 -5.56
N THR A 89 -1.71 -15.15 -6.35
CA THR A 89 -0.51 -14.46 -5.91
C THR A 89 -0.75 -12.96 -5.92
N LEU A 90 -0.48 -12.33 -4.77
CA LEU A 90 -0.61 -10.89 -4.55
C LEU A 90 0.79 -10.30 -4.40
N GLU A 91 1.08 -9.23 -5.13
CA GLU A 91 2.37 -8.55 -5.10
C GLU A 91 2.14 -7.07 -4.80
N ALA A 92 2.50 -6.63 -3.59
CA ALA A 92 2.31 -5.27 -3.12
C ALA A 92 3.65 -4.54 -2.96
N LYS A 93 3.65 -3.24 -3.26
CA LYS A 93 4.79 -2.36 -3.06
C LYS A 93 4.30 -0.94 -2.81
N VAL A 94 4.94 -0.23 -1.88
CA VAL A 94 4.66 1.20 -1.71
C VAL A 94 5.07 1.93 -2.98
N SER A 95 4.16 2.71 -3.54
CA SER A 95 4.40 3.54 -4.73
C SER A 95 4.84 4.95 -4.38
N ARG A 96 4.35 5.52 -3.28
CA ARG A 96 4.75 6.84 -2.78
C ARG A 96 4.42 7.02 -1.30
N THR A 97 5.29 7.74 -0.60
CA THR A 97 5.01 8.26 0.75
C THR A 97 4.68 9.75 0.67
N PHE A 98 3.85 10.18 1.61
CA PHE A 98 3.53 11.59 1.87
C PHE A 98 3.93 11.91 3.31
N ASN A 99 3.32 12.92 3.95
CA ASN A 99 3.70 13.25 5.31
C ASN A 99 3.49 12.08 6.30
N SER A 100 2.26 11.58 6.40
CA SER A 100 1.88 10.47 7.29
C SER A 100 1.19 9.31 6.57
N SER A 101 0.97 9.42 5.28
CA SER A 101 0.29 8.41 4.47
C SER A 101 1.20 7.83 3.40
N MET A 102 0.84 6.63 2.97
CA MET A 102 1.56 5.86 1.95
C MET A 102 0.55 5.31 0.96
N GLU A 103 0.84 5.46 -0.33
CA GLU A 103 0.13 4.75 -1.37
C GLU A 103 0.82 3.42 -1.65
N VAL A 104 0.05 2.35 -1.68
CA VAL A 104 0.51 0.99 -2.02
C VAL A 104 -0.18 0.56 -3.30
N TYR A 105 0.59 0.15 -4.27
CA TYR A 105 0.10 -0.50 -5.48
C TYR A 105 0.18 -2.01 -5.31
N ILE A 106 -0.91 -2.72 -5.61
CA ILE A 106 -0.97 -4.18 -5.54
C ILE A 106 -1.43 -4.78 -6.87
N ASP A 107 -0.67 -5.74 -7.36
CA ASP A 107 -1.00 -6.59 -8.50
C ASP A 107 -1.49 -7.95 -8.01
N VAL A 108 -2.51 -8.50 -8.65
CA VAL A 108 -3.05 -9.85 -8.41
C VAL A 108 -2.86 -10.72 -9.63
N PHE A 109 -2.22 -11.84 -9.42
CA PHE A 109 -2.02 -12.87 -10.43
C PHE A 109 -2.77 -14.13 -10.03
N VAL A 110 -3.29 -14.83 -11.02
CA VAL A 110 -3.99 -16.11 -10.86
C VAL A 110 -3.31 -17.16 -11.70
N GLU A 111 -3.04 -18.29 -11.07
CA GLU A 111 -2.54 -19.49 -11.74
C GLU A 111 -3.65 -20.54 -11.72
N ASP A 112 -4.07 -20.95 -12.91
CA ASP A 112 -5.07 -22.01 -13.10
C ASP A 112 -4.46 -23.35 -12.64
N HIS A 113 -5.06 -23.95 -11.62
CA HIS A 113 -4.57 -25.17 -10.98
C HIS A 113 -4.46 -26.40 -11.92
N ARG A 114 -5.21 -26.40 -13.05
CA ARG A 114 -5.22 -27.49 -14.03
C ARG A 114 -4.18 -27.33 -15.10
N THR A 115 -3.92 -26.08 -15.50
CA THR A 115 -3.04 -25.80 -16.66
C THR A 115 -1.70 -25.17 -16.25
N GLY A 116 -1.55 -24.70 -15.00
CA GLY A 116 -0.38 -23.98 -14.52
C GLY A 116 -0.20 -22.60 -15.20
N LYS A 117 -1.19 -22.14 -15.98
CA LYS A 117 -1.10 -20.83 -16.65
C LYS A 117 -1.33 -19.70 -15.66
N LYS A 118 -0.30 -18.87 -15.46
CA LYS A 118 -0.35 -17.66 -14.63
C LYS A 118 -0.71 -16.45 -15.50
N LYS A 119 -1.68 -15.64 -15.03
CA LYS A 119 -2.08 -14.39 -15.69
C LYS A 119 -2.30 -13.28 -14.66
N HIS A 120 -2.05 -12.03 -15.07
CA HIS A 120 -2.47 -10.86 -14.30
C HIS A 120 -4.00 -10.77 -14.34
N CYS A 121 -4.63 -10.66 -13.17
CA CYS A 121 -6.07 -10.70 -13.04
C CYS A 121 -6.65 -9.34 -12.61
N ASN A 122 -5.99 -8.68 -11.67
CA ASN A 122 -6.49 -7.46 -11.09
C ASN A 122 -5.34 -6.59 -10.54
N ASN A 123 -5.61 -5.34 -10.28
CA ASN A 123 -4.78 -4.47 -9.47
C ASN A 123 -5.66 -3.54 -8.63
N ALA A 124 -5.09 -2.96 -7.59
CA ALA A 124 -5.73 -1.94 -6.81
C ALA A 124 -4.68 -0.98 -6.20
N ILE A 125 -5.19 0.12 -5.68
CA ILE A 125 -4.39 1.13 -5.00
C ILE A 125 -4.98 1.33 -3.61
N TYR A 126 -4.17 1.05 -2.61
CA TYR A 126 -4.48 1.26 -1.20
C TYR A 126 -3.77 2.50 -0.67
N THR A 127 -4.44 3.24 0.19
CA THR A 127 -3.81 4.32 0.95
C THR A 127 -3.84 3.95 2.42
N PHE A 128 -2.66 3.93 3.05
CA PHE A 128 -2.49 3.71 4.48
C PHE A 128 -2.01 4.97 5.17
N VAL A 129 -2.39 5.13 6.43
CA VAL A 129 -1.89 6.18 7.32
C VAL A 129 -1.14 5.52 8.47
N ALA A 130 0.09 5.97 8.73
CA ALA A 130 0.86 5.54 9.89
C ALA A 130 0.37 6.29 11.12
N VAL A 131 0.17 5.57 12.22
CA VAL A 131 -0.37 6.11 13.47
C VAL A 131 0.47 5.72 14.68
N ASP A 132 0.43 6.55 15.71
CA ASP A 132 0.99 6.26 17.04
C ASP A 132 0.04 5.37 17.86
N GLN A 133 0.42 5.12 19.13
CA GLN A 133 -0.37 4.30 20.05
C GLN A 133 -1.74 4.92 20.41
N LEU A 134 -1.91 6.22 20.21
CA LEU A 134 -3.16 6.95 20.45
C LEU A 134 -4.01 7.11 19.18
N GLY A 135 -3.53 6.59 18.04
CA GLY A 135 -4.19 6.70 16.75
C GLY A 135 -3.93 8.01 15.99
N ASN A 136 -3.00 8.85 16.45
CA ASN A 136 -2.64 10.10 15.78
C ASN A 136 -1.72 9.83 14.59
N PRO A 137 -1.92 10.50 13.44
CA PRO A 137 -1.03 10.35 12.28
C PRO A 137 0.41 10.79 12.60
N ILE A 138 1.39 9.97 12.20
CA ILE A 138 2.81 10.23 12.38
C ILE A 138 3.55 10.18 11.05
N SER A 139 4.66 10.94 10.96
CA SER A 139 5.47 11.03 9.75
C SER A 139 6.09 9.69 9.38
N VAL A 140 6.15 9.43 8.07
CA VAL A 140 6.75 8.23 7.46
C VAL A 140 8.03 8.58 6.71
N PRO A 141 8.94 7.60 6.50
CA PRO A 141 10.15 7.81 5.69
C PRO A 141 9.81 8.25 4.26
N GLU A 142 10.69 9.03 3.65
CA GLU A 142 10.61 9.32 2.23
C GLU A 142 10.94 8.07 1.40
N LEU A 143 10.11 7.78 0.38
CA LEU A 143 10.33 6.66 -0.53
C LEU A 143 11.22 7.04 -1.69
N ILE A 144 12.20 6.19 -2.00
CA ILE A 144 13.09 6.34 -3.16
C ILE A 144 12.71 5.27 -4.19
N PRO A 145 12.14 5.65 -5.36
CA PRO A 145 11.94 4.75 -6.48
C PRO A 145 13.26 4.55 -7.24
N GLU A 146 13.59 3.31 -7.60
CA GLU A 146 14.85 2.98 -8.30
C GLU A 146 14.60 2.61 -9.77
N THR A 147 13.58 1.80 -10.06
CA THR A 147 13.28 1.37 -11.44
C THR A 147 12.35 2.33 -12.17
N GLU A 148 12.35 2.30 -13.51
CA GLU A 148 11.45 3.14 -14.31
C GLU A 148 9.97 2.90 -13.98
N LYS A 149 9.56 1.65 -13.78
CA LYS A 149 8.20 1.30 -13.35
C LYS A 149 7.84 1.89 -11.98
N GLU A 150 8.79 1.91 -11.05
CA GLU A 150 8.60 2.53 -9.73
C GLU A 150 8.49 4.05 -9.84
N LYS A 151 9.31 4.70 -10.68
CA LYS A 151 9.23 6.15 -10.93
C LYS A 151 7.89 6.54 -11.55
N GLU A 152 7.42 5.79 -12.56
CA GLU A 152 6.11 6.00 -13.17
C GLU A 152 4.98 5.90 -12.13
N ARG A 153 4.99 4.86 -11.29
CA ARG A 153 4.02 4.68 -10.22
C ARG A 153 4.10 5.79 -9.16
N TYR A 154 5.31 6.23 -8.84
CA TYR A 154 5.58 7.30 -7.87
C TYR A 154 5.00 8.65 -8.34
N GLU A 155 5.20 9.01 -9.61
CA GLU A 155 4.62 10.22 -10.21
C GLU A 155 3.10 10.11 -10.33
N GLY A 156 2.60 8.95 -10.77
CA GLY A 156 1.17 8.67 -10.85
C GLY A 156 0.46 8.80 -9.50
N ALA A 157 1.11 8.41 -8.41
CA ALA A 157 0.57 8.53 -7.06
C ALA A 157 0.28 9.98 -6.65
N LEU A 158 1.14 10.92 -7.07
CA LEU A 158 0.93 12.34 -6.80
C LEU A 158 -0.34 12.85 -7.48
N ARG A 159 -0.53 12.51 -8.75
CA ARG A 159 -1.72 12.90 -9.52
C ARG A 159 -3.00 12.31 -8.91
N ARG A 160 -2.99 11.05 -8.51
CA ARG A 160 -4.13 10.38 -7.86
C ARG A 160 -4.49 11.05 -6.54
N ARG A 161 -3.48 11.42 -5.73
CA ARG A 161 -3.71 12.16 -4.49
C ARG A 161 -4.34 13.51 -4.73
N GLN A 162 -3.84 14.29 -5.71
CA GLN A 162 -4.41 15.59 -6.05
C GLN A 162 -5.89 15.47 -6.47
N LEU A 163 -6.20 14.52 -7.36
CA LEU A 163 -7.59 14.24 -7.76
C LEU A 163 -8.47 13.85 -6.57
N SER A 164 -7.99 13.00 -5.67
CA SER A 164 -8.72 12.61 -4.47
C SER A 164 -9.01 13.80 -3.55
N LEU A 165 -8.06 14.73 -3.39
CA LEU A 165 -8.25 15.94 -2.59
C LEU A 165 -9.25 16.92 -3.24
N ILE A 166 -9.23 17.02 -4.57
CA ILE A 166 -10.21 17.84 -5.33
C ILE A 166 -11.62 17.27 -5.15
N LEU A 167 -11.80 15.97 -5.34
CA LEU A 167 -13.09 15.28 -5.17
C LEU A 167 -13.62 15.37 -3.74
N ALA A 168 -12.72 15.40 -2.75
CA ALA A 168 -13.07 15.59 -1.35
C ALA A 168 -13.34 17.07 -0.96
N GLY A 169 -13.28 18.01 -1.92
CA GLY A 169 -13.45 19.44 -1.66
C GLY A 169 -12.33 20.10 -0.85
N LYS A 170 -11.20 19.41 -0.68
CA LYS A 170 -10.04 19.87 0.11
C LYS A 170 -8.99 20.60 -0.73
N MET A 171 -9.15 20.65 -2.04
CA MET A 171 -8.26 21.33 -2.99
C MET A 171 -9.07 21.85 -4.16
N LYS A 172 -8.74 23.04 -4.67
CA LYS A 172 -9.33 23.58 -5.92
C LYS A 172 -8.62 22.96 -7.13
N PRO A 173 -9.34 22.72 -8.25
CA PRO A 173 -8.70 22.37 -9.52
C PRO A 173 -7.74 23.50 -9.92
N SER A 174 -6.53 23.18 -10.28
CA SER A 174 -5.54 24.10 -10.85
C SER A 174 -5.79 24.32 -12.35
#